data_635d3d43b6a1467f133950fb11c8b18a
#
_entry.id   635d3d43b6a1467f133950fb11c8b18a
#
_cell.length_a   1.000
_cell.length_b   1.000
_cell.length_c   1.000
_cell.angle_alpha   90.00
_cell.angle_beta   90.00
_cell.angle_gamma   90.00
#
_symmetry.space_group_name_H-M   'P 1'
#
loop_
_entity.id
_entity.type
_entity.pdbx_description
1 polymer ?
#
loop_
_entity_poly.entity_id
_entity_poly.type
_entity_poly.pdbx_seq_one_letter_code
_entity_poly.pdbx_strand_id
1 'polypeptide(L)'
;METNYEKRGYLLDDFRLFHLKDKNGTNIDYHYHEFCKLLLLRSGYGGYTVDGQRYDLKTGDAVLIGSQCVHRPEFEPGVLYERIIIYISPQFLQQQSTPDCQLEEIFNGKKGAVLHLENPEAIWTLADSLEQELEGNAYGRVILSNGLLLRLLIALARRMQNPVAAFAKPIVPTNSRILDILHYIDAHLTEDIPIERLAEEFFISKYHMMRLFRQETGYSIHGYLQERRLLHARELIRQG
;
A
#
# COMPACT_ATOMS: atom_id res chain seq x y z
N MET A 1 12.18 10.58 -22.12
CA MET A 1 12.26 9.15 -21.78
C MET A 1 11.16 8.87 -20.78
N GLU A 2 10.13 8.17 -21.20
CA GLU A 2 9.09 7.66 -20.31
C GLU A 2 9.73 6.62 -19.39
N THR A 3 9.80 6.92 -18.13
CA THR A 3 10.24 5.95 -17.15
C THR A 3 8.98 5.27 -16.63
N ASN A 4 8.63 4.17 -17.26
CA ASN A 4 7.66 3.24 -16.73
C ASN A 4 8.22 2.68 -15.41
N TYR A 5 7.45 2.80 -14.32
CA TYR A 5 7.73 2.01 -13.13
C TYR A 5 7.66 0.55 -13.50
N GLU A 6 8.58 -0.22 -12.97
CA GLU A 6 8.59 -1.63 -13.21
C GLU A 6 7.42 -2.28 -12.47
N LYS A 7 6.51 -2.89 -13.22
CA LYS A 7 5.52 -3.79 -12.65
C LYS A 7 6.26 -4.99 -12.09
N ARG A 8 6.19 -5.20 -10.78
CA ARG A 8 6.86 -6.32 -10.12
C ARG A 8 5.87 -7.34 -9.61
N GLY A 9 6.15 -8.60 -9.91
CA GLY A 9 5.39 -9.74 -9.43
C GLY A 9 4.10 -10.00 -10.20
N TYR A 10 3.71 -11.26 -10.16
CA TYR A 10 2.47 -11.76 -10.72
C TYR A 10 1.74 -12.57 -9.65
N LEU A 11 0.43 -12.45 -9.62
CA LEU A 11 -0.43 -13.26 -8.79
C LEU A 11 -1.42 -13.98 -9.71
N LEU A 12 -1.30 -15.31 -9.77
CA LEU A 12 -2.17 -16.18 -10.57
C LEU A 12 -3.25 -16.83 -9.71
N ASP A 13 -3.05 -16.82 -8.40
CA ASP A 13 -3.94 -17.39 -7.38
C ASP A 13 -4.79 -16.30 -6.75
N ASP A 14 -5.79 -16.66 -5.96
CA ASP A 14 -6.60 -15.73 -5.18
C ASP A 14 -5.75 -14.94 -4.19
N PHE A 15 -4.77 -15.59 -3.57
CA PHE A 15 -3.78 -14.95 -2.71
C PHE A 15 -2.53 -15.84 -2.55
N ARG A 16 -1.45 -15.22 -2.06
CA ARG A 16 -0.19 -15.90 -1.77
C ARG A 16 0.48 -15.29 -0.54
N LEU A 17 0.97 -16.15 0.36
CA LEU A 17 1.67 -15.75 1.57
C LEU A 17 3.17 -16.06 1.44
N PHE A 18 4.00 -15.14 1.96
CA PHE A 18 5.43 -15.29 2.11
C PHE A 18 5.82 -14.91 3.54
N HIS A 19 6.54 -15.78 4.22
CA HIS A 19 7.21 -15.45 5.46
C HIS A 19 8.70 -15.30 5.19
N LEU A 20 9.22 -14.11 5.38
CA LEU A 20 10.58 -13.76 5.04
C LEU A 20 11.32 -13.24 6.26
N LYS A 21 12.54 -13.73 6.44
CA LYS A 21 13.43 -13.35 7.54
C LYS A 21 14.86 -13.26 7.03
N ASP A 22 15.39 -12.07 7.00
CA ASP A 22 16.75 -11.82 6.52
C ASP A 22 17.36 -10.56 7.14
N LYS A 23 18.62 -10.26 6.78
CA LYS A 23 19.36 -9.07 7.19
C LYS A 23 19.98 -8.35 5.99
N ASN A 24 19.49 -8.64 4.79
CA ASN A 24 20.12 -8.16 3.57
C ASN A 24 19.80 -6.69 3.26
N GLY A 25 18.85 -6.11 3.97
CA GLY A 25 18.27 -4.83 3.61
C GLY A 25 17.40 -4.92 2.37
N THR A 26 16.94 -3.78 1.87
CA THR A 26 16.16 -3.73 0.63
C THR A 26 16.80 -2.78 -0.37
N ASN A 27 17.03 -3.27 -1.57
CA ASN A 27 17.46 -2.47 -2.72
C ASN A 27 16.39 -2.57 -3.82
N ILE A 28 15.15 -2.26 -3.45
CA ILE A 28 14.00 -2.30 -4.35
C ILE A 28 13.57 -0.87 -4.60
N ASP A 29 13.59 -0.45 -5.85
CA ASP A 29 13.14 0.89 -6.24
C ASP A 29 11.61 0.99 -6.25
N TYR A 30 11.09 2.18 -6.48
CA TYR A 30 9.65 2.42 -6.62
C TYR A 30 9.05 1.49 -7.67
N HIS A 31 8.00 0.77 -7.26
CA HIS A 31 7.29 -0.20 -8.10
C HIS A 31 5.83 -0.32 -7.69
N TYR A 32 5.03 -0.98 -8.50
CA TYR A 32 3.62 -1.27 -8.22
C TYR A 32 3.26 -2.71 -8.58
N HIS A 33 2.10 -3.13 -8.12
CA HIS A 33 1.50 -4.45 -8.41
C HIS A 33 0.05 -4.28 -8.85
N GLU A 34 -0.49 -5.27 -9.56
CA GLU A 34 -1.92 -5.36 -9.88
C GLU A 34 -2.72 -6.09 -8.79
N PHE A 35 -2.11 -6.41 -7.68
CA PHE A 35 -2.73 -7.04 -6.52
C PHE A 35 -2.57 -6.16 -5.27
N CYS A 36 -3.44 -6.38 -4.29
CA CYS A 36 -3.29 -5.77 -2.98
C CYS A 36 -2.21 -6.50 -2.17
N LYS A 37 -1.51 -5.77 -1.31
CA LYS A 37 -0.44 -6.32 -0.49
C LYS A 37 -0.63 -5.93 0.97
N LEU A 38 -0.68 -6.93 1.84
CA LEU A 38 -0.57 -6.78 3.27
C LEU A 38 0.84 -7.19 3.70
N LEU A 39 1.53 -6.32 4.44
CA LEU A 39 2.79 -6.64 5.09
C LEU A 39 2.60 -6.52 6.61
N LEU A 40 2.94 -7.56 7.35
CA LEU A 40 2.99 -7.58 8.81
C LEU A 40 4.45 -7.61 9.26
N LEU A 41 4.93 -6.55 9.90
CA LEU A 41 6.30 -6.45 10.39
C LEU A 41 6.41 -7.12 11.76
N ARG A 42 7.06 -8.28 11.80
CA ARG A 42 7.25 -9.07 13.03
C ARG A 42 8.49 -8.66 13.82
N SER A 43 9.55 -8.28 13.13
CA SER A 43 10.80 -7.81 13.74
C SER A 43 11.52 -6.86 12.82
N GLY A 44 12.14 -5.85 13.41
CA GLY A 44 12.94 -4.85 12.70
C GLY A 44 12.28 -3.48 12.66
N TYR A 45 12.93 -2.61 11.92
CA TYR A 45 12.50 -1.24 11.66
C TYR A 45 13.05 -0.79 10.31
N GLY A 46 12.45 0.21 9.70
CA GLY A 46 12.89 0.76 8.42
C GLY A 46 11.92 1.77 7.86
N GLY A 47 12.22 2.30 6.68
CA GLY A 47 11.35 3.19 5.95
C GLY A 47 10.41 2.42 5.00
N TYR A 48 9.26 3.01 4.72
CA TYR A 48 8.35 2.54 3.69
C TYR A 48 7.62 3.72 3.06
N THR A 49 7.73 3.87 1.76
CA THR A 49 7.00 4.92 1.04
C THR A 49 5.83 4.29 0.30
N VAL A 50 4.63 4.86 0.47
CA VAL A 50 3.39 4.45 -0.21
C VAL A 50 2.73 5.69 -0.77
N ASP A 51 2.47 5.73 -2.08
CA ASP A 51 1.86 6.86 -2.79
C ASP A 51 2.46 8.22 -2.41
N GLY A 52 3.80 8.28 -2.39
CA GLY A 52 4.55 9.49 -2.05
C GLY A 52 4.61 9.84 -0.56
N GLN A 53 3.94 9.10 0.30
CA GLN A 53 3.98 9.30 1.75
C GLN A 53 4.97 8.33 2.38
N ARG A 54 5.98 8.84 3.06
CA ARG A 54 6.97 8.05 3.78
C ARG A 54 6.54 7.78 5.22
N TYR A 55 6.77 6.55 5.66
CA TYR A 55 6.50 6.08 7.01
C TYR A 55 7.76 5.44 7.59
N ASP A 56 8.04 5.67 8.88
CA ASP A 56 8.98 4.85 9.64
C ASP A 56 8.23 3.69 10.25
N LEU A 57 8.63 2.48 9.86
CA LEU A 57 8.04 1.25 10.36
C LEU A 57 8.80 0.74 11.57
N LYS A 58 8.05 0.13 12.48
CA LYS A 58 8.56 -0.61 13.63
C LYS A 58 7.84 -1.94 13.80
N THR A 59 8.42 -2.82 14.57
CA THR A 59 7.78 -4.09 14.96
C THR A 59 6.34 -3.87 15.43
N GLY A 60 5.41 -4.66 14.89
CA GLY A 60 3.98 -4.53 15.15
C GLY A 60 3.23 -3.69 14.11
N ASP A 61 3.90 -3.13 13.11
CA ASP A 61 3.21 -2.38 12.06
C ASP A 61 2.66 -3.31 10.97
N ALA A 62 1.46 -2.97 10.49
CA ALA A 62 0.84 -3.53 9.31
C ALA A 62 0.82 -2.49 8.19
N VAL A 63 1.39 -2.82 7.03
CA VAL A 63 1.37 -1.97 5.83
C VAL A 63 0.33 -2.51 4.86
N LEU A 64 -0.59 -1.65 4.44
CA LEU A 64 -1.72 -1.95 3.59
C LEU A 64 -1.55 -1.20 2.27
N ILE A 65 -1.32 -1.93 1.19
CA ILE A 65 -1.00 -1.37 -0.12
C ILE A 65 -2.06 -1.84 -1.10
N GLY A 66 -2.78 -0.88 -1.68
CA GLY A 66 -3.77 -1.15 -2.71
C GLY A 66 -3.15 -1.63 -4.03
N SER A 67 -3.98 -2.23 -4.87
CA SER A 67 -3.61 -2.51 -6.25
C SER A 67 -3.19 -1.23 -6.96
N GLN A 68 -2.08 -1.29 -7.70
CA GLN A 68 -1.48 -0.20 -8.48
C GLN A 68 -0.87 0.96 -7.65
N CYS A 69 -0.90 0.90 -6.31
CA CYS A 69 -0.19 1.86 -5.47
C CYS A 69 1.32 1.75 -5.65
N VAL A 70 1.97 2.87 -5.95
CA VAL A 70 3.44 2.91 -6.03
C VAL A 70 4.04 2.94 -4.64
N HIS A 71 4.99 2.05 -4.40
CA HIS A 71 5.62 1.94 -3.09
C HIS A 71 7.08 1.52 -3.16
N ARG A 72 7.81 1.78 -2.08
CA ARG A 72 9.21 1.40 -1.92
C ARG A 72 9.52 1.06 -0.46
N PRO A 73 10.04 -0.15 -0.18
CA PRO A 73 10.64 -0.47 1.11
C PRO A 73 12.06 0.08 1.21
N GLU A 74 12.46 0.53 2.41
CA GLU A 74 13.79 1.08 2.71
C GLU A 74 14.28 0.48 4.03
N PHE A 75 14.99 -0.66 3.95
CA PHE A 75 15.53 -1.35 5.12
C PHE A 75 17.05 -1.44 5.02
N GLU A 76 17.71 -1.07 6.11
CA GLU A 76 19.16 -1.05 6.20
C GLU A 76 19.74 -2.48 6.30
N PRO A 77 20.88 -2.77 5.62
CA PRO A 77 21.60 -4.02 5.80
C PRO A 77 22.02 -4.22 7.26
N GLY A 78 22.00 -5.47 7.73
CA GLY A 78 22.40 -5.83 9.09
C GLY A 78 21.27 -5.80 10.12
N VAL A 79 20.18 -5.08 9.86
CA VAL A 79 18.98 -5.11 10.70
C VAL A 79 18.18 -6.38 10.41
N LEU A 80 17.79 -7.11 11.46
CA LEU A 80 16.88 -8.23 11.28
C LEU A 80 15.53 -7.73 10.80
N TYR A 81 15.11 -8.20 9.64
CA TYR A 81 13.84 -7.85 9.02
C TYR A 81 13.00 -9.11 8.83
N GLU A 82 12.08 -9.36 9.77
CA GLU A 82 11.13 -10.46 9.71
C GLU A 82 9.72 -9.94 9.42
N ARG A 83 9.12 -10.45 8.35
CA ARG A 83 7.80 -10.00 7.85
C ARG A 83 7.02 -11.14 7.23
N ILE A 84 5.70 -11.07 7.41
CA ILE A 84 4.76 -11.83 6.60
C ILE A 84 4.21 -10.89 5.54
N ILE A 85 4.24 -11.33 4.29
CA ILE A 85 3.67 -10.59 3.15
C ILE A 85 2.57 -11.45 2.54
N ILE A 86 1.37 -10.87 2.37
CA ILE A 86 0.26 -11.53 1.70
C ILE A 86 -0.13 -10.70 0.48
N TYR A 87 -0.01 -11.30 -0.70
CA TYR A 87 -0.55 -10.77 -1.96
C TYR A 87 -1.98 -11.27 -2.11
N ILE A 88 -2.90 -10.38 -2.48
CA ILE A 88 -4.33 -10.68 -2.53
C ILE A 88 -4.91 -10.12 -3.82
N SER A 89 -5.59 -10.97 -4.59
CA SER A 89 -6.28 -10.57 -5.80
C SER A 89 -7.42 -9.60 -5.50
N PRO A 90 -7.53 -8.44 -6.19
CA PRO A 90 -8.69 -7.58 -6.08
C PRO A 90 -10.00 -8.30 -6.40
N GLN A 91 -9.97 -9.23 -7.36
CA GLN A 91 -11.12 -10.04 -7.72
C GLN A 91 -11.58 -10.93 -6.56
N PHE A 92 -10.65 -11.57 -5.84
CA PHE A 92 -10.96 -12.34 -4.64
C PHE A 92 -11.61 -11.45 -3.57
N LEU A 93 -11.03 -10.28 -3.27
CA LEU A 93 -11.60 -9.34 -2.32
C LEU A 93 -13.03 -8.94 -2.69
N GLN A 94 -13.27 -8.64 -3.97
CA GLN A 94 -14.60 -8.29 -4.46
C GLN A 94 -15.60 -9.45 -4.31
N GLN A 95 -15.21 -10.68 -4.67
CA GLN A 95 -16.07 -11.86 -4.55
C GLN A 95 -16.44 -12.22 -3.11
N GLN A 96 -15.56 -11.90 -2.15
CA GLN A 96 -15.76 -12.16 -0.73
C GLN A 96 -16.39 -10.97 0.01
N SER A 97 -16.58 -9.82 -0.65
CA SER A 97 -17.23 -8.65 -0.09
C SER A 97 -18.75 -8.78 -0.06
N THR A 98 -19.36 -8.09 0.90
CA THR A 98 -20.81 -7.97 1.04
C THR A 98 -21.20 -6.49 1.03
N PRO A 99 -22.48 -6.13 0.86
CA PRO A 99 -22.92 -4.71 0.87
C PRO A 99 -22.50 -3.94 2.12
N ASP A 100 -22.40 -4.60 3.26
CA ASP A 100 -22.02 -4.04 4.56
C ASP A 100 -20.52 -4.20 4.88
N CYS A 101 -19.75 -4.91 4.05
CA CYS A 101 -18.32 -5.18 4.25
C CYS A 101 -17.55 -5.22 2.94
N GLN A 102 -16.97 -4.09 2.56
CA GLN A 102 -16.14 -3.97 1.36
C GLN A 102 -14.67 -4.18 1.71
N LEU A 103 -14.14 -5.39 1.44
CA LEU A 103 -12.79 -5.78 1.85
C LEU A 103 -11.67 -4.96 1.19
N GLU A 104 -11.88 -4.48 -0.02
CA GLU A 104 -10.89 -3.62 -0.69
C GLU A 104 -10.67 -2.28 0.03
N GLU A 105 -11.66 -1.81 0.81
CA GLU A 105 -11.56 -0.50 1.49
C GLU A 105 -10.43 -0.43 2.50
N ILE A 106 -10.00 -1.57 3.04
CA ILE A 106 -8.85 -1.60 3.97
C ILE A 106 -7.54 -1.23 3.27
N PHE A 107 -7.47 -1.34 1.94
CA PHE A 107 -6.29 -1.04 1.13
C PHE A 107 -6.36 0.33 0.43
N ASN A 108 -7.44 1.08 0.55
CA ASN A 108 -7.61 2.33 -0.20
C ASN A 108 -6.84 3.54 0.35
N GLY A 109 -6.11 3.38 1.45
CA GLY A 109 -5.27 4.41 2.04
C GLY A 109 -6.01 5.63 2.65
N LYS A 110 -7.35 5.68 2.62
CA LYS A 110 -8.14 6.84 3.13
C LYS A 110 -7.83 7.19 4.59
N LYS A 111 -7.44 6.19 5.40
CA LYS A 111 -7.06 6.37 6.82
C LYS A 111 -5.54 6.34 7.04
N GLY A 112 -4.76 6.08 6.00
CA GLY A 112 -3.32 5.87 6.03
C GLY A 112 -2.94 4.45 5.60
N ALA A 113 -1.72 4.29 5.11
CA ALA A 113 -1.22 3.01 4.60
C ALA A 113 -0.60 2.14 5.69
N VAL A 114 -0.30 2.68 6.87
CA VAL A 114 0.39 1.98 7.95
C VAL A 114 -0.42 2.04 9.23
N LEU A 115 -0.80 0.87 9.73
CA LEU A 115 -1.52 0.70 10.99
C LEU A 115 -0.56 0.12 12.05
N HIS A 116 -0.39 0.83 13.16
CA HIS A 116 0.33 0.31 14.32
C HIS A 116 -0.57 -0.62 15.13
N LEU A 117 -0.13 -1.87 15.32
CA LEU A 117 -0.85 -2.88 16.12
C LEU A 117 -0.28 -2.86 17.54
N GLU A 118 -0.97 -2.21 18.48
CA GLU A 118 -0.53 -2.16 19.91
C GLU A 118 -0.36 -3.55 20.51
N ASN A 119 -1.25 -4.50 20.16
CA ASN A 119 -1.21 -5.91 20.59
C ASN A 119 -1.27 -6.78 19.32
N PRO A 120 -0.14 -7.02 18.65
CA PRO A 120 -0.12 -7.68 17.34
C PRO A 120 -0.32 -9.20 17.43
N GLU A 121 -0.22 -9.82 18.60
CA GLU A 121 -0.18 -11.28 18.80
C GLU A 121 -1.39 -11.98 18.16
N ALA A 122 -2.59 -11.42 18.34
CA ALA A 122 -3.80 -12.02 17.76
C ALA A 122 -3.79 -11.99 16.23
N ILE A 123 -3.23 -10.94 15.62
CA ILE A 123 -3.06 -10.84 14.17
C ILE A 123 -1.96 -11.79 13.70
N TRP A 124 -0.85 -11.87 14.41
CA TRP A 124 0.23 -12.79 14.10
C TRP A 124 -0.22 -14.25 14.18
N THR A 125 -0.97 -14.62 15.23
CA THR A 125 -1.54 -15.97 15.38
C THR A 125 -2.44 -16.34 14.18
N LEU A 126 -3.24 -15.40 13.68
CA LEU A 126 -4.06 -15.65 12.48
C LEU A 126 -3.20 -15.83 11.23
N ALA A 127 -2.14 -15.04 11.08
CA ALA A 127 -1.21 -15.17 9.96
C ALA A 127 -0.42 -16.48 10.03
N ASP A 128 0.03 -16.89 11.21
CA ASP A 128 0.72 -18.17 11.44
C ASP A 128 -0.20 -19.37 11.15
N SER A 129 -1.46 -19.28 11.57
CA SER A 129 -2.46 -20.32 11.28
C SER A 129 -2.71 -20.44 9.76
N LEU A 130 -2.74 -19.30 9.05
CA LEU A 130 -2.87 -19.27 7.60
C LEU A 130 -1.64 -19.89 6.92
N GLU A 131 -0.43 -19.51 7.37
CA GLU A 131 0.83 -20.05 6.87
C GLU A 131 0.86 -21.60 7.02
N GLN A 132 0.59 -22.08 8.23
CA GLN A 132 0.57 -23.51 8.54
C GLN A 132 -0.43 -24.29 7.68
N GLU A 133 -1.63 -23.73 7.44
CA GLU A 133 -2.64 -24.36 6.59
C GLU A 133 -2.19 -24.41 5.12
N LEU A 134 -1.53 -23.35 4.63
CA LEU A 134 -1.02 -23.28 3.27
C LEU A 134 0.12 -24.27 3.00
N GLU A 135 0.94 -24.57 3.99
CA GLU A 135 2.02 -25.57 3.92
C GLU A 135 1.50 -27.01 3.95
N GLY A 136 0.31 -27.21 4.53
CA GLY A 136 -0.31 -28.54 4.69
C GLY A 136 -0.97 -29.06 3.41
N ASN A 137 -1.42 -30.33 3.49
CA ASN A 137 -2.20 -31.00 2.42
C ASN A 137 -3.50 -31.60 2.98
N ALA A 138 -4.03 -31.07 4.10
CA ALA A 138 -5.20 -31.58 4.75
C ALA A 138 -6.48 -31.41 3.89
N TYR A 139 -7.46 -32.25 4.13
CA TYR A 139 -8.77 -32.13 3.51
C TYR A 139 -9.39 -30.76 3.84
N GLY A 140 -9.88 -30.05 2.82
CA GLY A 140 -10.51 -28.75 2.98
C GLY A 140 -9.52 -27.58 3.08
N ARG A 141 -8.22 -27.78 2.86
CA ARG A 141 -7.17 -26.77 2.94
C ARG A 141 -7.56 -25.44 2.27
N VAL A 142 -8.04 -25.46 1.04
CA VAL A 142 -8.39 -24.26 0.29
C VAL A 142 -9.52 -23.48 1.00
N ILE A 143 -10.55 -24.17 1.46
CA ILE A 143 -11.68 -23.54 2.17
C ILE A 143 -11.21 -22.93 3.48
N LEU A 144 -10.42 -23.66 4.25
CA LEU A 144 -9.92 -23.20 5.54
C LEU A 144 -8.94 -22.03 5.39
N SER A 145 -8.04 -22.09 4.40
CA SER A 145 -7.11 -20.98 4.11
C SER A 145 -7.86 -19.70 3.71
N ASN A 146 -8.90 -19.80 2.87
CA ASN A 146 -9.76 -18.67 2.54
C ASN A 146 -10.43 -18.09 3.80
N GLY A 147 -10.99 -18.94 4.65
CA GLY A 147 -11.62 -18.53 5.91
C GLY A 147 -10.64 -17.86 6.87
N LEU A 148 -9.41 -18.35 6.99
CA LEU A 148 -8.36 -17.76 7.81
C LEU A 148 -7.91 -16.40 7.28
N LEU A 149 -7.72 -16.25 5.97
CA LEU A 149 -7.42 -14.97 5.34
C LEU A 149 -8.54 -13.95 5.59
N LEU A 150 -9.80 -14.32 5.35
CA LEU A 150 -10.95 -13.45 5.60
C LEU A 150 -11.03 -13.02 7.06
N ARG A 151 -10.80 -13.94 8.00
CA ARG A 151 -10.75 -13.65 9.43
C ARG A 151 -9.65 -12.65 9.77
N LEU A 152 -8.46 -12.79 9.17
CA LEU A 152 -7.34 -11.86 9.33
C LEU A 152 -7.71 -10.46 8.80
N LEU A 153 -8.26 -10.36 7.61
CA LEU A 153 -8.67 -9.09 6.99
C LEU A 153 -9.76 -8.39 7.82
N ILE A 154 -10.79 -9.12 8.27
CA ILE A 154 -11.85 -8.57 9.12
C ILE A 154 -11.28 -8.11 10.48
N ALA A 155 -10.34 -8.86 11.07
CA ALA A 155 -9.71 -8.46 12.32
C ALA A 155 -8.92 -7.14 12.16
N LEU A 156 -8.24 -6.94 11.03
CA LEU A 156 -7.58 -5.67 10.69
C LEU A 156 -8.61 -4.56 10.43
N ALA A 157 -9.64 -4.82 9.62
CA ALA A 157 -10.71 -3.85 9.33
C ALA A 157 -11.36 -3.31 10.60
N ARG A 158 -11.69 -4.19 11.55
CA ARG A 158 -12.27 -3.81 12.84
C ARG A 158 -11.33 -2.94 13.69
N ARG A 159 -10.03 -3.21 13.65
CA ARG A 159 -9.03 -2.35 14.31
C ARG A 159 -8.94 -0.97 13.66
N MET A 160 -8.99 -0.90 12.33
CA MET A 160 -8.99 0.37 11.59
C MET A 160 -10.25 1.22 11.85
N GLN A 161 -11.37 0.61 12.18
CA GLN A 161 -12.63 1.30 12.54
C GLN A 161 -12.64 1.84 13.97
N ASN A 162 -11.74 1.34 14.83
CA ASN A 162 -11.65 1.84 16.19
C ASN A 162 -11.20 3.32 16.17
N PRO A 163 -11.90 4.25 16.87
CA PRO A 163 -11.51 5.65 16.95
C PRO A 163 -10.12 5.88 17.53
N VAL A 164 -9.60 4.92 18.30
CA VAL A 164 -8.25 4.95 18.91
C VAL A 164 -7.22 4.26 18.00
N ALA A 165 -7.59 3.84 16.78
CA ALA A 165 -6.67 3.19 15.87
C ALA A 165 -5.44 4.07 15.62
N ALA A 166 -4.26 3.54 15.95
CA ALA A 166 -3.00 4.23 15.77
C ALA A 166 -2.48 4.06 14.34
N PHE A 167 -2.97 4.88 13.42
CA PHE A 167 -2.33 5.00 12.11
C PHE A 167 -1.00 5.74 12.27
N ALA A 168 0.06 5.19 11.69
CA ALA A 168 1.32 5.91 11.61
C ALA A 168 1.11 7.20 10.81
N LYS A 169 1.58 8.31 11.37
CA LYS A 169 1.59 9.56 10.62
C LYS A 169 2.71 9.49 9.59
N PRO A 170 2.43 9.86 8.33
CA PRO A 170 3.50 9.95 7.36
C PRO A 170 4.51 11.00 7.85
N ILE A 171 5.77 10.72 7.65
CA ILE A 171 6.81 11.72 7.82
C ILE A 171 6.54 12.79 6.77
N VAL A 172 6.35 14.02 7.24
CA VAL A 172 6.12 15.14 6.32
C VAL A 172 7.24 15.13 5.29
N PRO A 173 6.94 15.06 3.99
CA PRO A 173 7.96 15.16 2.97
C PRO A 173 8.82 16.39 3.26
N THR A 174 10.10 16.26 3.05
CA THR A 174 11.07 17.34 3.28
C THR A 174 10.71 18.60 2.48
N ASN A 175 9.80 18.47 1.54
CA ASN A 175 9.36 19.56 0.67
C ASN A 175 7.83 19.75 0.70
N SER A 176 7.38 20.72 1.50
CA SER A 176 5.96 21.08 1.61
C SER A 176 5.33 21.44 0.25
N ARG A 177 6.11 21.98 -0.70
CA ARG A 177 5.61 22.33 -2.03
C ARG A 177 5.13 21.10 -2.83
N ILE A 178 5.75 19.94 -2.64
CA ILE A 178 5.29 18.72 -3.31
C ILE A 178 3.96 18.26 -2.73
N LEU A 179 3.76 18.40 -1.43
CA LEU A 179 2.44 18.14 -0.81
C LEU A 179 1.36 19.06 -1.38
N ASP A 180 1.67 20.35 -1.50
CA ASP A 180 0.73 21.32 -2.05
C ASP A 180 0.38 20.98 -3.51
N ILE A 181 1.37 20.56 -4.31
CA ILE A 181 1.15 20.09 -5.69
C ILE A 181 0.28 18.83 -5.72
N LEU A 182 0.52 17.84 -4.85
CA LEU A 182 -0.28 16.63 -4.74
C LEU A 182 -1.74 16.97 -4.40
N HIS A 183 -1.96 17.82 -3.38
CA HIS A 183 -3.30 18.27 -3.00
C HIS A 183 -4.01 19.03 -4.13
N TYR A 184 -3.26 19.90 -4.84
CA TYR A 184 -3.80 20.62 -5.99
C TYR A 184 -4.26 19.65 -7.09
N ILE A 185 -3.42 18.67 -7.46
CA ILE A 185 -3.75 17.66 -8.46
C ILE A 185 -5.00 16.89 -8.04
N ASP A 186 -5.07 16.43 -6.78
CA ASP A 186 -6.19 15.66 -6.27
C ASP A 186 -7.51 16.45 -6.22
N ALA A 187 -7.43 17.77 -6.01
CA ALA A 187 -8.59 18.66 -6.03
C ALA A 187 -9.10 18.98 -7.45
N HIS A 188 -8.25 18.85 -8.48
CA HIS A 188 -8.53 19.27 -9.87
C HIS A 188 -8.48 18.11 -10.87
N LEU A 189 -8.71 16.87 -10.44
CA LEU A 189 -8.56 15.65 -11.26
C LEU A 189 -9.35 15.68 -12.59
N THR A 190 -10.50 16.36 -12.59
CA THR A 190 -11.40 16.47 -13.75
C THR A 190 -11.02 17.57 -14.71
N GLU A 191 -10.07 18.43 -14.35
CA GLU A 191 -9.59 19.52 -15.20
C GLU A 191 -8.39 19.11 -16.03
N ASP A 192 -8.13 19.85 -17.11
CA ASP A 192 -6.84 19.77 -17.79
C ASP A 192 -5.79 20.53 -16.99
N ILE A 193 -4.75 19.81 -16.55
CA ILE A 193 -3.67 20.36 -15.72
C ILE A 193 -2.36 20.23 -16.49
N PRO A 194 -2.03 21.20 -17.35
CA PRO A 194 -0.73 21.22 -18.00
C PRO A 194 0.37 21.49 -16.98
N ILE A 195 1.52 20.87 -17.20
CA ILE A 195 2.68 21.00 -16.26
C ILE A 195 3.12 22.47 -16.12
N GLU A 196 2.95 23.23 -17.18
CA GLU A 196 3.23 24.66 -17.21
C GLU A 196 2.38 25.42 -16.19
N ARG A 197 1.08 25.13 -16.11
CA ARG A 197 0.15 25.71 -15.13
C ARG A 197 0.58 25.39 -13.70
N LEU A 198 0.98 24.16 -13.42
CA LEU A 198 1.50 23.79 -12.10
C LEU A 198 2.79 24.53 -11.77
N ALA A 199 3.69 24.67 -12.74
CA ALA A 199 4.96 25.37 -12.54
C ALA A 199 4.74 26.85 -12.22
N GLU A 200 3.79 27.51 -12.86
CA GLU A 200 3.38 28.91 -12.60
C GLU A 200 2.69 29.03 -11.25
N GLU A 201 1.71 28.18 -10.94
CA GLU A 201 0.94 28.20 -9.69
C GLU A 201 1.83 28.08 -8.44
N PHE A 202 2.83 27.17 -8.50
CA PHE A 202 3.72 26.91 -7.37
C PHE A 202 5.06 27.65 -7.43
N PHE A 203 5.23 28.58 -8.37
CA PHE A 203 6.44 29.39 -8.53
C PHE A 203 7.73 28.54 -8.57
N ILE A 204 7.71 27.46 -9.35
CA ILE A 204 8.82 26.54 -9.50
C ILE A 204 9.11 26.28 -10.97
N SER A 205 10.38 26.17 -11.36
CA SER A 205 10.67 25.84 -12.77
C SER A 205 10.18 24.43 -13.12
N LYS A 206 9.62 24.25 -14.30
CA LYS A 206 9.06 23.00 -14.80
C LYS A 206 10.02 21.81 -14.58
N TYR A 207 11.29 21.94 -14.96
CA TYR A 207 12.27 20.88 -14.84
C TYR A 207 12.59 20.54 -13.40
N HIS A 208 12.69 21.54 -12.54
CA HIS A 208 12.95 21.33 -11.12
C HIS A 208 11.76 20.65 -10.45
N MET A 209 10.53 21.11 -10.75
CA MET A 209 9.31 20.51 -10.24
C MET A 209 9.18 19.03 -10.65
N MET A 210 9.36 18.71 -11.91
CA MET A 210 9.29 17.33 -12.41
C MET A 210 10.31 16.40 -11.73
N ARG A 211 11.56 16.89 -11.56
CA ARG A 211 12.60 16.13 -10.89
C ARG A 211 12.28 15.92 -9.41
N LEU A 212 11.91 17.00 -8.72
CA LEU A 212 11.61 16.97 -7.29
C LEU A 212 10.37 16.12 -7.00
N PHE A 213 9.29 16.31 -7.76
CA PHE A 213 8.07 15.52 -7.64
C PHE A 213 8.36 14.03 -7.77
N ARG A 214 9.17 13.65 -8.76
CA ARG A 214 9.57 12.26 -8.95
C ARG A 214 10.45 11.74 -7.82
N GLN A 215 11.38 12.54 -7.33
CA GLN A 215 12.27 12.17 -6.22
C GLN A 215 11.48 11.92 -4.94
N GLU A 216 10.47 12.75 -4.66
CA GLU A 216 9.67 12.68 -3.42
C GLU A 216 8.54 11.64 -3.50
N THR A 217 7.88 11.51 -4.66
CA THR A 217 6.67 10.66 -4.81
C THR A 217 6.94 9.35 -5.51
N GLY A 218 8.05 9.24 -6.23
CA GLY A 218 8.31 8.13 -7.14
C GLY A 218 7.60 8.27 -8.51
N TYR A 219 6.59 9.09 -8.66
CA TYR A 219 5.84 9.29 -9.92
C TYR A 219 6.39 10.42 -10.80
N SER A 220 6.21 10.31 -12.11
CA SER A 220 6.11 11.52 -12.92
C SER A 220 4.77 12.21 -12.62
N ILE A 221 4.70 13.55 -12.76
CA ILE A 221 3.45 14.30 -12.56
C ILE A 221 2.33 13.74 -13.44
N HIS A 222 2.64 13.46 -14.71
CA HIS A 222 1.68 12.88 -15.65
C HIS A 222 1.22 11.48 -15.23
N GLY A 223 2.15 10.62 -14.81
CA GLY A 223 1.82 9.27 -14.31
C GLY A 223 0.95 9.31 -13.06
N TYR A 224 1.24 10.19 -12.11
CA TYR A 224 0.42 10.40 -10.92
C TYR A 224 -1.00 10.85 -11.30
N LEU A 225 -1.12 11.85 -12.18
CA LEU A 225 -2.40 12.37 -12.65
C LEU A 225 -3.26 11.28 -13.30
N GLN A 226 -2.66 10.46 -14.18
CA GLN A 226 -3.36 9.34 -14.83
C GLN A 226 -3.86 8.32 -13.82
N GLU A 227 -3.03 7.93 -12.87
CA GLU A 227 -3.39 6.97 -11.83
C GLU A 227 -4.55 7.49 -10.96
N ARG A 228 -4.45 8.74 -10.51
CA ARG A 228 -5.50 9.37 -9.70
C ARG A 228 -6.83 9.49 -10.45
N ARG A 229 -6.78 9.84 -11.74
CA ARG A 229 -7.98 9.88 -12.60
C ARG A 229 -8.62 8.51 -12.78
N LEU A 230 -7.81 7.48 -12.97
CA LEU A 230 -8.31 6.10 -13.10
C LEU A 230 -9.00 5.63 -11.81
N LEU A 231 -8.39 5.89 -10.66
CA LEU A 231 -8.98 5.57 -9.36
C LEU A 231 -10.29 6.33 -9.14
N HIS A 232 -10.32 7.63 -9.44
CA HIS A 232 -11.52 8.46 -9.34
C HIS A 232 -12.64 7.97 -10.26
N ALA A 233 -12.32 7.61 -11.51
CA ALA A 233 -13.29 7.06 -12.45
C ALA A 233 -13.89 5.73 -11.95
N ARG A 234 -13.07 4.85 -11.36
CA ARG A 234 -13.55 3.60 -10.74
C ARG A 234 -14.49 3.86 -9.56
N GLU A 235 -14.19 4.86 -8.73
CA GLU A 235 -15.09 5.25 -7.63
C GLU A 235 -16.44 5.75 -8.14
N LEU A 236 -16.46 6.59 -9.18
CA LEU A 236 -17.69 7.08 -9.80
C LEU A 236 -18.54 5.95 -10.39
N ILE A 237 -17.92 4.98 -11.07
CA ILE A 237 -18.62 3.81 -11.63
C ILE A 237 -19.25 2.95 -10.52
N ARG A 238 -18.63 2.87 -9.33
CA ARG A 238 -19.17 2.12 -8.20
C ARG A 238 -20.34 2.82 -7.50
N GLN A 239 -20.43 4.14 -7.61
CA GLN A 239 -21.47 4.95 -6.96
C GLN A 239 -22.68 5.18 -7.85
N GLY A 240 -22.57 4.99 -9.15
CA GLY A 240 -23.61 5.24 -10.16
C GLY A 240 -24.42 4.07 -10.52
#